data_6be1f1e192013e1543597fa5fb58fc78
#
_entry.id   6be1f1e192013e1543597fa5fb58fc78
#
_cell.length_a   1.000
_cell.length_b   1.000
_cell.length_c   1.000
_cell.angle_alpha   90.00
_cell.angle_beta   90.00
_cell.angle_gamma   90.00
#
_symmetry.space_group_name_H-M   'P 1'
#
loop_
_entity.id
_entity.type
_entity.pdbx_description
1 polymer ?
#
loop_
_entity_poly.entity_id
_entity_poly.type
_entity_poly.pdbx_seq_one_letter_code
_entity_poly.pdbx_strand_id
1 'polypeptide(L)'
;YRTALALSRDGMHWEKPEFDVVPGTNIVFEAPRDSSIVWLDHFTTNPEKRFVLMRNHRMPKIADWDKRKFAFGFSLHWSADGIHWSDLAGTTGGLPRIGDRHTAFYNPFRRVWVFSMRNTTRNDPAFEGVRARLYHEHPEPAKGLATFERHPWVKADRRDERHPKFPDFVPQLYNLDAVAYESVMLGLFSVLKGPENEDAKQLGIHKRNDIVLGFSRDGYHWQQAFSLGDPD
;
A
#
# COMPACT_ATOMS: atom_id res chain seq x y z
N TYR A 1 -12.49 -1.55 -9.13
CA TYR A 1 -12.00 -2.94 -9.06
C TYR A 1 -12.65 -3.66 -7.89
N ARG A 2 -12.77 -5.00 -7.93
CA ARG A 2 -13.24 -5.88 -6.85
C ARG A 2 -12.08 -6.77 -6.40
N THR A 3 -12.21 -7.47 -5.26
CA THR A 3 -11.20 -8.42 -4.79
C THR A 3 -11.61 -9.84 -5.18
N ALA A 4 -10.73 -10.54 -5.86
CA ALA A 4 -10.93 -11.92 -6.31
C ALA A 4 -9.79 -12.80 -5.80
N LEU A 5 -10.05 -14.10 -5.64
CA LEU A 5 -9.09 -15.11 -5.18
C LEU A 5 -8.74 -16.06 -6.32
N ALA A 6 -7.46 -16.35 -6.46
CA ALA A 6 -6.95 -17.43 -7.28
C ALA A 6 -6.06 -18.32 -6.42
N LEU A 7 -6.04 -19.63 -6.71
CA LEU A 7 -5.30 -20.64 -5.96
C LEU A 7 -4.21 -21.24 -6.85
N SER A 8 -3.06 -21.54 -6.26
CA SER A 8 -1.96 -22.22 -6.94
C SER A 8 -1.23 -23.14 -5.97
N ARG A 9 -0.70 -24.25 -6.48
CA ARG A 9 0.16 -25.17 -5.73
C ARG A 9 1.65 -24.90 -5.96
N ASP A 10 1.98 -24.27 -7.08
CA ASP A 10 3.37 -24.08 -7.55
C ASP A 10 3.73 -22.61 -7.80
N GLY A 11 2.77 -21.69 -7.65
CA GLY A 11 2.95 -20.26 -7.93
C GLY A 11 2.98 -19.90 -9.42
N MET A 12 2.88 -20.86 -10.32
CA MET A 12 2.91 -20.67 -11.78
C MET A 12 1.55 -20.96 -12.43
N HIS A 13 0.89 -22.04 -12.02
CA HIS A 13 -0.41 -22.43 -12.52
C HIS A 13 -1.50 -22.01 -11.54
N TRP A 14 -2.46 -21.21 -11.98
CA TRP A 14 -3.46 -20.59 -11.13
C TRP A 14 -4.87 -21.01 -11.53
N GLU A 15 -5.62 -21.49 -10.55
CA GLU A 15 -7.05 -21.79 -10.66
C GLU A 15 -7.86 -20.61 -10.12
N LYS A 16 -9.03 -20.39 -10.72
CA LYS A 16 -10.01 -19.39 -10.31
C LYS A 16 -11.32 -20.07 -9.93
N PRO A 17 -11.39 -20.72 -8.77
CA PRO A 17 -12.60 -21.42 -8.36
C PRO A 17 -13.75 -20.44 -8.18
N GLU A 18 -14.96 -20.93 -8.39
CA GLU A 18 -16.16 -20.16 -8.11
C GLU A 18 -16.47 -20.20 -6.61
N PHE A 19 -16.93 -19.07 -6.07
CA PHE A 19 -17.35 -18.94 -4.68
C PHE A 19 -18.80 -18.44 -4.61
N ASP A 20 -19.41 -18.61 -3.45
CA ASP A 20 -20.80 -18.24 -3.17
C ASP A 20 -20.98 -16.74 -2.90
N VAL A 21 -19.91 -15.99 -2.63
CA VAL A 21 -19.94 -14.55 -2.39
C VAL A 21 -20.51 -13.77 -3.57
N VAL A 22 -20.10 -14.10 -4.79
CA VAL A 22 -20.70 -13.66 -6.04
C VAL A 22 -20.79 -14.86 -6.97
N PRO A 23 -21.95 -15.52 -7.06
CA PRO A 23 -22.11 -16.76 -7.80
C PRO A 23 -21.57 -16.71 -9.23
N GLY A 24 -20.94 -17.78 -9.68
CA GLY A 24 -20.32 -17.88 -11.00
C GLY A 24 -19.00 -17.10 -11.15
N THR A 25 -18.41 -16.65 -10.05
CA THR A 25 -17.17 -15.88 -10.07
C THR A 25 -16.22 -16.30 -8.93
N ASN A 26 -14.95 -15.90 -9.04
CA ASN A 26 -13.96 -16.03 -7.98
C ASN A 26 -13.84 -14.75 -7.12
N ILE A 27 -14.85 -13.88 -7.13
CA ILE A 27 -14.88 -12.66 -6.32
C ILE A 27 -15.19 -13.03 -4.88
N VAL A 28 -14.33 -12.61 -3.97
CA VAL A 28 -14.45 -12.83 -2.52
C VAL A 28 -14.79 -11.55 -1.76
N PHE A 29 -14.73 -10.38 -2.41
CA PHE A 29 -15.19 -9.12 -1.82
C PHE A 29 -15.71 -8.18 -2.92
N GLU A 30 -17.00 -7.87 -2.87
CA GLU A 30 -17.68 -7.16 -3.97
C GLU A 30 -17.46 -5.66 -3.95
N ALA A 31 -17.32 -5.05 -2.77
CA ALA A 31 -17.23 -3.62 -2.66
C ALA A 31 -16.01 -3.03 -3.41
N PRO A 32 -16.18 -1.89 -4.09
CA PRO A 32 -15.15 -1.28 -4.91
C PRO A 32 -13.89 -0.93 -4.11
N ARG A 33 -12.74 -1.08 -4.75
CA ARG A 33 -11.44 -0.67 -4.21
C ARG A 33 -10.57 0.02 -5.25
N ASP A 34 -9.62 0.81 -4.82
CA ASP A 34 -8.46 1.23 -5.62
C ASP A 34 -7.34 0.21 -5.48
N SER A 35 -6.94 -0.07 -4.24
CA SER A 35 -5.99 -1.12 -3.87
C SER A 35 -6.45 -1.87 -2.62
N SER A 36 -5.89 -3.04 -2.38
CA SER A 36 -6.14 -3.80 -1.16
C SER A 36 -4.92 -4.60 -0.76
N ILE A 37 -4.87 -4.93 0.52
CA ILE A 37 -3.91 -5.85 1.11
C ILE A 37 -4.70 -6.96 1.76
N VAL A 38 -4.25 -8.18 1.57
CA VAL A 38 -4.71 -9.33 2.35
C VAL A 38 -3.52 -9.84 3.16
N TRP A 39 -3.70 -9.93 4.44
CA TRP A 39 -2.68 -10.40 5.37
C TRP A 39 -3.16 -11.65 6.11
N LEU A 40 -2.34 -12.69 6.14
CA LEU A 40 -2.53 -13.85 7.00
C LEU A 40 -1.88 -13.56 8.35
N ASP A 41 -2.71 -13.38 9.38
CA ASP A 41 -2.24 -13.07 10.74
C ASP A 41 -1.89 -14.36 11.50
N HIS A 42 -0.61 -14.70 11.50
CA HIS A 42 -0.07 -15.85 12.23
C HIS A 42 -0.01 -15.64 13.75
N PHE A 43 -0.27 -14.43 14.24
CA PHE A 43 -0.14 -14.07 15.66
C PHE A 43 -1.49 -13.96 16.36
N THR A 44 -2.58 -13.91 15.60
CA THR A 44 -3.93 -13.87 16.20
C THR A 44 -4.28 -15.20 16.85
N THR A 45 -4.92 -15.14 18.02
CA THR A 45 -5.52 -16.30 18.68
C THR A 45 -6.99 -16.47 18.36
N ASN A 46 -7.58 -15.51 17.63
CA ASN A 46 -8.98 -15.55 17.23
C ASN A 46 -9.09 -16.09 15.79
N PRO A 47 -9.66 -17.31 15.57
CA PRO A 47 -9.77 -17.91 14.26
C PRO A 47 -10.61 -17.07 13.27
N GLU A 48 -11.59 -16.30 13.74
CA GLU A 48 -12.41 -15.41 12.92
C GLU A 48 -11.63 -14.20 12.38
N LYS A 49 -10.44 -13.95 12.91
CA LYS A 49 -9.54 -12.85 12.51
C LYS A 49 -8.26 -13.32 11.81
N ARG A 50 -8.25 -14.56 11.36
CA ARG A 50 -7.08 -15.18 10.73
C ARG A 50 -6.59 -14.40 9.51
N PHE A 51 -7.50 -13.87 8.71
CA PHE A 51 -7.17 -13.01 7.59
C PHE A 51 -7.65 -11.58 7.83
N VAL A 52 -6.83 -10.63 7.39
CA VAL A 52 -7.10 -9.21 7.45
C VAL A 52 -7.16 -8.67 6.03
N LEU A 53 -8.29 -8.10 5.63
CA LEU A 53 -8.40 -7.35 4.39
C LEU A 53 -8.44 -5.87 4.72
N MET A 54 -7.47 -5.11 4.21
CA MET A 54 -7.51 -3.65 4.24
C MET A 54 -7.68 -3.11 2.83
N ARG A 55 -8.73 -2.31 2.63
CA ARG A 55 -9.08 -1.71 1.34
C ARG A 55 -8.81 -0.22 1.34
N ASN A 56 -8.08 0.23 0.34
CA ASN A 56 -8.06 1.65 -0.02
C ASN A 56 -9.16 1.92 -1.04
N HIS A 57 -10.03 2.86 -0.74
CA HIS A 57 -11.13 3.23 -1.63
C HIS A 57 -11.54 4.70 -1.44
N ARG A 58 -12.39 5.16 -2.35
CA ARG A 58 -12.96 6.50 -2.27
C ARG A 58 -14.03 6.57 -1.18
N MET A 59 -13.94 7.59 -0.36
CA MET A 59 -14.83 7.86 0.76
C MET A 59 -15.36 9.29 0.70
N PRO A 60 -16.48 9.60 1.37
CA PRO A 60 -16.88 10.99 1.61
C PRO A 60 -15.75 11.76 2.32
N LYS A 61 -15.59 13.01 1.99
CA LYS A 61 -14.63 13.89 2.68
C LYS A 61 -15.12 14.20 4.10
N ILE A 62 -14.18 14.26 5.03
CA ILE A 62 -14.45 14.70 6.41
C ILE A 62 -14.57 16.24 6.44
N ALA A 63 -13.76 16.93 5.61
CA ALA A 63 -13.74 18.38 5.53
C ALA A 63 -13.35 18.83 4.12
N ASP A 64 -13.55 20.10 3.83
CA ASP A 64 -13.26 20.67 2.51
C ASP A 64 -11.82 21.24 2.47
N TRP A 65 -10.86 20.43 1.98
CA TRP A 65 -9.45 20.80 1.89
C TRP A 65 -8.92 20.91 0.45
N ASP A 66 -9.69 20.45 -0.52
CA ASP A 66 -9.38 20.56 -1.94
C ASP A 66 -10.66 20.48 -2.79
N LYS A 67 -10.52 20.61 -4.12
CA LYS A 67 -11.65 20.60 -5.08
C LYS A 67 -12.19 19.19 -5.38
N ARG A 68 -11.58 18.12 -4.90
CA ARG A 68 -12.08 16.75 -5.14
C ARG A 68 -13.39 16.52 -4.41
N LYS A 69 -14.28 15.73 -5.02
CA LYS A 69 -15.57 15.34 -4.42
C LYS A 69 -15.44 14.17 -3.44
N PHE A 70 -14.26 13.55 -3.34
CA PHE A 70 -14.00 12.40 -2.49
C PHE A 70 -12.61 12.50 -1.85
N ALA A 71 -12.40 11.71 -0.81
CA ALA A 71 -11.09 11.43 -0.23
C ALA A 71 -10.74 9.95 -0.41
N PHE A 72 -9.48 9.60 -0.22
CA PHE A 72 -9.11 8.22 -0.02
C PHE A 72 -9.09 7.89 1.47
N GLY A 73 -9.34 6.64 1.80
CA GLY A 73 -9.25 6.12 3.14
C GLY A 73 -9.12 4.60 3.14
N PHE A 74 -8.83 4.05 4.30
CA PHE A 74 -8.72 2.62 4.54
C PHE A 74 -9.93 2.09 5.30
N SER A 75 -10.39 0.92 4.91
CA SER A 75 -11.32 0.11 5.70
C SER A 75 -10.76 -1.29 5.92
N LEU A 76 -11.10 -1.87 7.06
CA LEU A 76 -10.62 -3.17 7.51
C LEU A 76 -11.76 -4.14 7.69
N HIS A 77 -11.54 -5.37 7.26
CA HIS A 77 -12.43 -6.51 7.40
C HIS A 77 -11.66 -7.73 7.85
N TRP A 78 -12.31 -8.62 8.60
CA TRP A 78 -11.76 -9.88 9.08
C TRP A 78 -12.32 -11.05 8.29
N SER A 79 -11.59 -12.16 8.26
CA SER A 79 -12.08 -13.43 7.73
C SER A 79 -11.38 -14.62 8.39
N ALA A 80 -12.10 -15.71 8.56
CA ALA A 80 -11.56 -16.99 9.01
C ALA A 80 -10.91 -17.77 7.87
N ASP A 81 -11.41 -17.63 6.64
CA ASP A 81 -11.09 -18.47 5.48
C ASP A 81 -10.49 -17.71 4.28
N GLY A 82 -10.50 -16.37 4.30
CA GLY A 82 -10.05 -15.53 3.19
C GLY A 82 -11.08 -15.38 2.07
N ILE A 83 -12.27 -15.96 2.21
CA ILE A 83 -13.38 -15.93 1.25
C ILE A 83 -14.53 -15.09 1.80
N HIS A 84 -14.99 -15.39 3.01
CA HIS A 84 -16.10 -14.71 3.67
C HIS A 84 -15.55 -13.65 4.62
N TRP A 85 -15.90 -12.40 4.36
CA TRP A 85 -15.37 -11.25 5.08
C TRP A 85 -16.44 -10.61 5.96
N SER A 86 -16.03 -10.20 7.13
CA SER A 86 -16.91 -9.48 8.08
C SER A 86 -17.37 -8.14 7.51
N ASP A 87 -18.39 -7.58 8.14
CA ASP A 87 -18.70 -6.16 8.00
C ASP A 87 -17.52 -5.27 8.38
N LEU A 88 -17.68 -3.97 8.21
CA LEU A 88 -16.63 -2.98 8.49
C LEU A 88 -16.16 -3.07 9.96
N ALA A 89 -14.92 -3.53 10.17
CA ALA A 89 -14.31 -3.69 11.47
C ALA A 89 -13.50 -2.46 11.93
N GLY A 90 -13.09 -1.62 10.97
CA GLY A 90 -12.34 -0.39 11.26
C GLY A 90 -12.17 0.46 10.00
N THR A 91 -12.00 1.77 10.20
CA THR A 91 -11.80 2.72 9.09
C THR A 91 -11.09 3.98 9.54
N THR A 92 -10.34 4.58 8.60
CA THR A 92 -9.80 5.93 8.77
C THR A 92 -10.81 7.03 8.45
N GLY A 93 -11.95 6.68 7.85
CA GLY A 93 -12.75 7.66 7.11
C GLY A 93 -11.99 8.23 5.91
N GLY A 94 -12.52 9.29 5.32
CA GLY A 94 -11.89 10.01 4.20
C GLY A 94 -10.85 11.00 4.67
N LEU A 95 -9.58 10.65 4.58
CA LEU A 95 -8.45 11.42 5.10
C LEU A 95 -8.05 12.59 4.18
N PRO A 96 -7.66 13.76 4.74
CA PRO A 96 -7.10 14.86 3.97
C PRO A 96 -5.70 14.53 3.43
N ARG A 97 -5.41 15.03 2.23
CA ARG A 97 -4.07 14.95 1.60
C ARG A 97 -3.49 13.55 1.50
N ILE A 98 -4.35 12.54 1.45
CA ILE A 98 -4.00 11.14 1.20
C ILE A 98 -4.32 10.80 -0.24
N GLY A 99 -3.42 10.06 -0.90
CA GLY A 99 -3.56 9.57 -2.27
C GLY A 99 -4.17 8.18 -2.35
N ASP A 100 -3.87 7.49 -3.43
CA ASP A 100 -4.15 6.07 -3.65
C ASP A 100 -2.97 5.18 -3.18
N ARG A 101 -3.09 3.88 -3.35
CA ARG A 101 -2.01 2.90 -3.12
C ARG A 101 -1.48 2.90 -1.68
N HIS A 102 -2.36 2.66 -0.73
CA HIS A 102 -1.97 2.41 0.65
C HIS A 102 -1.60 0.94 0.84
N THR A 103 -0.66 0.71 1.75
CA THR A 103 -0.28 -0.62 2.21
C THR A 103 -0.25 -0.65 3.74
N ALA A 104 -0.36 -1.83 4.30
CA ALA A 104 -0.13 -2.08 5.71
C ALA A 104 0.50 -3.44 5.90
N PHE A 105 1.34 -3.59 6.88
CA PHE A 105 2.01 -4.84 7.21
C PHE A 105 2.20 -4.97 8.72
N TYR A 106 2.32 -6.20 9.20
CA TYR A 106 2.63 -6.45 10.59
C TYR A 106 4.14 -6.54 10.80
N ASN A 107 4.63 -5.81 11.79
CA ASN A 107 6.01 -5.87 12.25
C ASN A 107 6.10 -6.70 13.54
N PRO A 108 6.52 -7.97 13.47
CA PRO A 108 6.54 -8.85 14.64
C PRO A 108 7.62 -8.49 15.65
N PHE A 109 8.70 -7.80 15.24
CA PHE A 109 9.78 -7.39 16.12
C PHE A 109 9.33 -6.30 17.10
N ARG A 110 8.43 -5.43 16.66
CA ARG A 110 7.84 -4.36 17.45
C ARG A 110 6.39 -4.65 17.88
N ARG A 111 5.81 -5.73 17.37
CA ARG A 111 4.42 -6.16 17.60
C ARG A 111 3.39 -5.07 17.27
N VAL A 112 3.58 -4.43 16.13
CA VAL A 112 2.69 -3.37 15.64
C VAL A 112 2.31 -3.59 14.18
N TRP A 113 1.12 -3.14 13.82
CA TRP A 113 0.73 -2.90 12.45
C TRP A 113 1.30 -1.56 12.00
N VAL A 114 1.96 -1.55 10.87
CA VAL A 114 2.48 -0.35 10.21
C VAL A 114 1.57 -0.01 9.04
N PHE A 115 1.08 1.21 9.01
CA PHE A 115 0.26 1.75 7.94
C PHE A 115 1.13 2.66 7.08
N SER A 116 1.41 2.21 5.86
CA SER A 116 2.19 2.96 4.87
C SER A 116 1.22 3.62 3.91
N MET A 117 0.95 4.91 4.10
CA MET A 117 -0.01 5.64 3.28
C MET A 117 0.69 6.62 2.34
N ARG A 118 0.22 6.72 1.11
CA ARG A 118 0.78 7.66 0.14
C ARG A 118 0.17 9.05 0.35
N ASN A 119 1.02 10.08 0.42
CA ASN A 119 0.57 11.47 0.39
C ASN A 119 -0.02 11.84 -0.99
N THR A 120 -0.67 12.98 -1.08
CA THR A 120 -0.94 13.63 -2.37
C THR A 120 0.29 14.38 -2.84
N THR A 121 0.47 14.48 -4.16
CA THR A 121 1.62 15.19 -4.76
C THR A 121 1.48 16.71 -4.69
N ARG A 122 0.26 17.22 -4.63
CA ARG A 122 0.02 18.66 -4.67
C ARG A 122 -0.20 19.20 -3.26
N ASN A 123 0.50 20.29 -2.93
CA ASN A 123 0.33 21.03 -1.69
C ASN A 123 0.62 20.23 -0.41
N ASP A 124 1.56 19.30 -0.45
CA ASP A 124 2.10 18.67 0.75
C ASP A 124 3.49 19.25 1.04
N PRO A 125 3.59 20.23 1.95
CA PRO A 125 4.86 20.93 2.22
C PRO A 125 5.91 20.00 2.83
N ALA A 126 5.51 18.91 3.46
CA ALA A 126 6.43 17.93 4.06
C ALA A 126 7.27 17.18 3.02
N PHE A 127 6.82 17.14 1.75
CA PHE A 127 7.45 16.36 0.70
C PHE A 127 7.71 17.13 -0.61
N GLU A 128 7.66 18.45 -0.57
CA GLU A 128 8.02 19.29 -1.73
C GLU A 128 7.27 18.93 -3.03
N GLY A 129 6.05 18.46 -2.89
CA GLY A 129 5.19 18.09 -4.03
C GLY A 129 5.44 16.72 -4.66
N VAL A 130 6.36 15.90 -4.13
CA VAL A 130 6.62 14.53 -4.62
C VAL A 130 5.78 13.49 -3.89
N ARG A 131 5.60 12.32 -4.51
CA ARG A 131 4.98 11.16 -3.84
C ARG A 131 5.96 10.58 -2.83
N ALA A 132 5.44 10.35 -1.63
CA ALA A 132 6.18 9.83 -0.50
C ALA A 132 5.25 8.99 0.38
N ARG A 133 5.80 8.35 1.40
CA ARG A 133 5.03 7.56 2.36
C ARG A 133 4.87 8.31 3.67
N LEU A 134 3.69 8.18 4.23
CA LEU A 134 3.34 8.57 5.58
C LEU A 134 3.33 7.33 6.45
N TYR A 135 3.76 7.48 7.67
CA TYR A 135 3.82 6.44 8.69
C TYR A 135 2.75 6.62 9.75
N HIS A 136 2.17 5.52 10.16
CA HIS A 136 1.43 5.39 11.40
C HIS A 136 1.58 3.96 11.88
N GLU A 137 1.58 3.72 13.19
CA GLU A 137 1.63 2.38 13.75
C GLU A 137 0.70 2.21 14.93
N HIS A 138 0.20 0.99 15.11
CA HIS A 138 -0.62 0.65 16.25
C HIS A 138 -0.61 -0.88 16.47
N PRO A 139 -0.61 -1.37 17.75
CA PRO A 139 -0.71 -2.81 18.02
C PRO A 139 -2.00 -3.45 17.50
N GLU A 140 -3.10 -2.73 17.53
CA GLU A 140 -4.41 -3.19 17.07
C GLU A 140 -4.79 -2.49 15.74
N PRO A 141 -4.98 -3.22 14.64
CA PRO A 141 -5.13 -2.60 13.34
C PRO A 141 -6.41 -1.77 13.19
N ALA A 142 -7.53 -2.18 13.78
CA ALA A 142 -8.78 -1.42 13.73
C ALA A 142 -8.69 -0.09 14.48
N LYS A 143 -8.04 -0.08 15.65
CA LYS A 143 -7.78 1.15 16.40
C LYS A 143 -6.77 2.03 15.68
N GLY A 144 -5.72 1.45 15.08
CA GLY A 144 -4.76 2.19 14.29
C GLY A 144 -5.39 2.93 13.12
N LEU A 145 -6.38 2.33 12.45
CA LEU A 145 -7.13 3.04 11.42
C LEU A 145 -7.97 4.18 12.00
N ALA A 146 -8.60 3.99 13.13
CA ALA A 146 -9.47 5.01 13.76
C ALA A 146 -8.67 6.20 14.31
N THR A 147 -7.41 5.98 14.70
CA THR A 147 -6.53 6.99 15.29
C THR A 147 -5.42 7.45 14.36
N PHE A 148 -5.57 7.22 13.06
CA PHE A 148 -4.53 7.50 12.07
C PHE A 148 -4.04 8.95 12.13
N GLU A 149 -2.74 9.10 12.33
CA GLU A 149 -2.02 10.36 12.27
C GLU A 149 -1.04 10.38 11.09
N ARG A 150 -0.81 11.57 10.52
CA ARG A 150 0.05 11.75 9.36
C ARG A 150 1.48 12.07 9.79
N HIS A 151 2.34 11.08 9.86
CA HIS A 151 3.76 11.30 10.10
C HIS A 151 4.54 11.16 8.79
N PRO A 152 5.26 12.20 8.31
CA PRO A 152 6.18 12.07 7.20
C PRO A 152 7.21 10.97 7.48
N TRP A 153 7.44 10.09 6.47
CA TRP A 153 8.30 8.94 6.69
C TRP A 153 9.44 8.86 5.69
N VAL A 154 9.17 8.30 4.53
CA VAL A 154 10.19 7.98 3.54
C VAL A 154 9.78 8.47 2.16
N LYS A 155 10.74 9.04 1.43
CA LYS A 155 10.62 9.46 0.03
C LYS A 155 11.82 8.93 -0.76
N ALA A 156 11.71 8.90 -2.08
CA ALA A 156 12.85 8.71 -2.95
C ALA A 156 13.90 9.81 -2.69
N ASP A 157 15.16 9.46 -2.79
CA ASP A 157 16.26 10.36 -2.50
C ASP A 157 17.23 10.50 -3.69
N ARG A 158 18.39 11.12 -3.46
CA ARG A 158 19.40 11.35 -4.49
C ARG A 158 20.09 10.10 -5.02
N ARG A 159 19.95 8.95 -4.34
CA ARG A 159 20.50 7.65 -4.77
C ARG A 159 19.57 6.95 -5.75
N ASP A 160 18.28 7.34 -5.77
CA ASP A 160 17.34 6.83 -6.75
C ASP A 160 17.65 7.42 -8.11
N GLU A 161 18.18 6.62 -9.02
CA GLU A 161 18.54 7.05 -10.37
C GLU A 161 17.37 7.67 -11.12
N ARG A 162 17.63 8.77 -11.79
CA ARG A 162 16.66 9.41 -12.66
C ARG A 162 16.48 8.62 -13.96
N HIS A 163 15.32 8.80 -14.58
CA HIS A 163 15.08 8.21 -15.88
C HIS A 163 15.98 8.86 -16.95
N PRO A 164 16.76 8.10 -17.75
CA PRO A 164 17.74 8.68 -18.69
C PRO A 164 17.10 9.57 -19.78
N LYS A 165 15.85 9.29 -20.18
CA LYS A 165 15.12 10.11 -21.15
C LYS A 165 14.32 11.26 -20.53
N PHE A 166 14.15 11.28 -19.21
CA PHE A 166 13.40 12.29 -18.45
C PHE A 166 14.18 12.71 -17.21
N PRO A 167 15.36 13.31 -17.38
CA PRO A 167 16.26 13.61 -16.25
C PRO A 167 15.70 14.68 -15.30
N ASP A 168 14.74 15.47 -15.76
CA ASP A 168 14.08 16.49 -14.93
C ASP A 168 12.98 15.91 -14.04
N PHE A 169 12.52 14.69 -14.32
CA PHE A 169 11.56 14.01 -13.44
C PHE A 169 12.26 13.53 -12.17
N VAL A 170 11.87 14.09 -11.04
CA VAL A 170 12.37 13.65 -9.73
C VAL A 170 11.73 12.30 -9.37
N PRO A 171 12.52 11.25 -9.07
CA PRO A 171 11.99 9.96 -8.63
C PRO A 171 11.05 10.12 -7.43
N GLN A 172 10.00 9.32 -7.41
CA GLN A 172 8.94 9.44 -6.41
C GLN A 172 8.64 8.06 -5.81
N LEU A 173 8.57 7.96 -4.49
CA LEU A 173 8.20 6.72 -3.82
C LEU A 173 6.70 6.51 -3.90
N TYR A 174 6.29 5.60 -4.79
CA TYR A 174 4.88 5.36 -5.09
C TYR A 174 4.25 4.37 -4.12
N ASN A 175 4.96 3.29 -3.76
CA ASN A 175 4.52 2.31 -2.79
C ASN A 175 5.66 1.78 -1.93
N LEU A 176 5.33 1.28 -0.76
CA LEU A 176 6.19 0.49 0.11
C LEU A 176 5.31 -0.56 0.78
N ASP A 177 5.62 -1.81 0.51
CA ASP A 177 5.04 -2.97 1.17
C ASP A 177 6.15 -3.79 1.81
N ALA A 178 5.88 -4.45 2.94
CA ALA A 178 6.94 -5.13 3.67
C ALA A 178 6.44 -6.39 4.40
N VAL A 179 7.37 -7.28 4.64
CA VAL A 179 7.15 -8.52 5.39
C VAL A 179 8.37 -8.83 6.24
N ALA A 180 8.16 -9.46 7.38
CA ALA A 180 9.25 -9.98 8.18
C ALA A 180 9.85 -11.24 7.54
N TYR A 181 11.17 -11.29 7.51
CA TYR A 181 11.92 -12.46 7.07
C TYR A 181 13.13 -12.65 7.99
N GLU A 182 13.21 -13.81 8.65
CA GLU A 182 14.24 -14.09 9.64
C GLU A 182 14.32 -12.99 10.72
N SER A 183 15.41 -12.27 10.78
CA SER A 183 15.68 -11.21 11.77
C SER A 183 15.51 -9.78 11.24
N VAL A 184 14.96 -9.62 10.04
CA VAL A 184 14.78 -8.31 9.38
C VAL A 184 13.40 -8.17 8.75
N MET A 185 13.02 -6.94 8.48
CA MET A 185 11.92 -6.63 7.57
C MET A 185 12.49 -6.50 6.16
N LEU A 186 11.89 -7.18 5.20
CA LEU A 186 12.12 -6.97 3.76
C LEU A 186 11.02 -6.07 3.21
N GLY A 187 11.40 -5.04 2.46
CA GLY A 187 10.50 -4.08 1.85
C GLY A 187 10.64 -4.06 0.33
N LEU A 188 9.52 -4.01 -0.37
CA LEU A 188 9.45 -3.74 -1.81
C LEU A 188 9.01 -2.30 -2.02
N PHE A 189 9.91 -1.51 -2.58
CA PHE A 189 9.72 -0.10 -2.86
C PHE A 189 9.40 0.10 -4.33
N SER A 190 8.26 0.68 -4.62
CA SER A 190 7.85 1.04 -5.97
C SER A 190 8.27 2.49 -6.24
N VAL A 191 9.35 2.68 -7.01
CA VAL A 191 9.91 3.99 -7.34
C VAL A 191 9.49 4.40 -8.75
N LEU A 192 8.63 5.41 -8.81
CA LEU A 192 8.17 5.99 -10.07
C LEU A 192 9.26 6.93 -10.62
N LYS A 193 9.72 6.64 -11.81
CA LYS A 193 10.80 7.39 -12.50
C LYS A 193 10.31 8.24 -13.67
N GLY A 194 9.01 8.36 -13.85
CA GLY A 194 8.42 9.21 -14.88
C GLY A 194 8.10 8.52 -16.20
N PRO A 195 7.73 9.31 -17.21
CA PRO A 195 7.51 10.77 -17.16
C PRO A 195 6.24 11.17 -16.37
N GLU A 196 5.92 12.47 -16.36
CA GLU A 196 4.64 12.97 -15.85
C GLU A 196 3.45 12.41 -16.65
N ASN A 197 2.23 12.51 -16.06
CA ASN A 197 1.04 11.95 -16.70
C ASN A 197 0.76 12.53 -18.08
N GLU A 198 0.90 13.84 -18.21
CA GLU A 198 0.61 14.55 -19.46
C GLU A 198 1.64 14.22 -20.53
N ASP A 199 2.93 14.16 -20.18
CA ASP A 199 4.00 13.79 -21.09
C ASP A 199 3.85 12.33 -21.56
N ALA A 200 3.53 11.41 -20.62
CA ALA A 200 3.29 10.01 -20.98
C ALA A 200 2.13 9.87 -21.97
N LYS A 201 1.04 10.61 -21.75
CA LYS A 201 -0.14 10.61 -22.62
C LYS A 201 0.18 11.23 -23.99
N GLN A 202 0.86 12.38 -24.01
CA GLN A 202 1.20 13.09 -25.23
C GLN A 202 2.16 12.29 -26.10
N LEU A 203 3.13 11.62 -25.49
CA LEU A 203 4.13 10.81 -26.17
C LEU A 203 3.67 9.38 -26.48
N GLY A 204 2.51 8.96 -25.96
CA GLY A 204 2.00 7.60 -26.14
C GLY A 204 2.87 6.52 -25.48
N ILE A 205 3.58 6.84 -24.40
CA ILE A 205 4.52 5.93 -23.72
C ILE A 205 4.05 5.59 -22.31
N HIS A 206 4.56 4.48 -21.78
CA HIS A 206 4.31 4.09 -20.41
C HIS A 206 5.27 4.78 -19.43
N LYS A 207 4.80 4.99 -18.21
CA LYS A 207 5.65 5.43 -17.12
C LYS A 207 6.55 4.28 -16.65
N ARG A 208 7.78 4.60 -16.33
CA ARG A 208 8.68 3.67 -15.68
C ARG A 208 8.45 3.68 -14.17
N ASN A 209 8.30 2.49 -13.62
CA ASN A 209 8.14 2.26 -12.20
C ASN A 209 8.98 1.05 -11.81
N ASP A 210 10.06 1.27 -11.08
CA ASP A 210 10.98 0.21 -10.68
C ASP A 210 10.59 -0.34 -9.31
N ILE A 211 10.80 -1.64 -9.11
CA ILE A 211 10.65 -2.28 -7.81
C ILE A 211 12.05 -2.50 -7.24
N VAL A 212 12.29 -1.90 -6.08
CA VAL A 212 13.58 -1.96 -5.38
C VAL A 212 13.39 -2.71 -4.07
N LEU A 213 14.31 -3.61 -3.76
CA LEU A 213 14.36 -4.32 -2.50
C LEU A 213 15.09 -3.46 -1.44
N GLY A 214 14.51 -3.37 -0.27
CA GLY A 214 15.13 -2.77 0.90
C GLY A 214 15.00 -3.67 2.12
N PHE A 215 15.76 -3.39 3.14
CA PHE A 215 15.69 -4.09 4.42
C PHE A 215 15.72 -3.11 5.59
N SER A 216 15.17 -3.56 6.70
CA SER A 216 15.10 -2.80 7.94
C SER A 216 15.15 -3.73 9.15
N ARG A 217 15.79 -3.29 10.25
CA ARG A 217 15.78 -4.03 11.52
C ARG A 217 14.59 -3.66 12.40
N ASP A 218 14.05 -2.45 12.21
CA ASP A 218 12.96 -1.91 13.03
C ASP A 218 11.65 -1.68 12.26
N GLY A 219 11.67 -1.82 10.93
CA GLY A 219 10.52 -1.55 10.05
C GLY A 219 10.25 -0.07 9.84
N TYR A 220 11.08 0.83 10.38
CA TYR A 220 10.98 2.28 10.23
C TYR A 220 12.15 2.85 9.42
N HIS A 221 13.40 2.52 9.76
CA HIS A 221 14.59 2.93 9.03
C HIS A 221 14.94 1.88 7.97
N TRP A 222 14.99 2.29 6.72
CA TRP A 222 15.20 1.40 5.58
C TRP A 222 16.52 1.66 4.89
N GLN A 223 17.14 0.57 4.44
CA GLN A 223 18.31 0.59 3.58
C GLN A 223 17.97 -0.16 2.29
N GLN A 224 18.37 0.39 1.15
CA GLN A 224 18.32 -0.34 -0.12
C GLN A 224 19.44 -1.39 -0.14
N ALA A 225 19.10 -2.59 -0.60
CA ALA A 225 20.09 -3.67 -0.69
C ALA A 225 21.15 -3.37 -1.75
N PHE A 226 20.71 -2.78 -2.87
CA PHE A 226 21.59 -2.38 -3.98
C PHE A 226 20.97 -1.19 -4.70
N SER A 227 21.79 -0.22 -5.11
CA SER A 227 21.45 0.72 -6.17
C SER A 227 22.12 0.24 -7.47
N LEU A 228 21.45 0.43 -8.63
CA LEU A 228 22.09 0.20 -9.92
C LEU A 228 23.33 1.09 -10.02
N GLY A 229 24.52 0.48 -10.09
CA GLY A 229 25.80 1.20 -10.13
C GLY A 229 26.62 1.15 -8.85
N ASP A 230 26.13 0.57 -7.76
CA ASP A 230 26.99 0.22 -6.65
C ASP A 230 27.88 -0.95 -7.10
N PRO A 231 29.21 -0.85 -6.97
CA PRO A 231 30.09 -1.98 -7.22
C PRO A 231 29.77 -3.11 -6.23
N ASP A 232 29.83 -4.34 -6.71
CA ASP A 232 29.71 -5.56 -5.92
C ASP A 232 30.70 -5.59 -4.76
#